data_0f6b49274235a27fa63ac62cd8a7881a
#
_entry.id   0f6b49274235a27fa63ac62cd8a7881a
#
_cell.length_a   1.000
_cell.length_b   1.000
_cell.length_c   1.000
_cell.angle_alpha   90.00
_cell.angle_beta   90.00
_cell.angle_gamma   90.00
#
_symmetry.space_group_name_H-M   'P 1'
#
loop_
_entity.id
_entity.type
_entity.pdbx_description
1 polymer ?
#
loop_
_entity_poly.entity_id
_entity_poly.type
_entity_poly.pdbx_seq_one_letter_code
_entity_poly.pdbx_strand_id
1 'polypeptide(L)'
;MKTIKNGVYPTMITPFTDDNKVDYDGILQLLDWYKYRGVDGIFAICQSSEIFYLSFEERLEILKFIMANKPEGMDIVASGHTADDLETQIKEARAFIETGIDAYVFISNRFAKEDESDEVLLKNMKYVAAAL
;
A
#
# COMPACT_ATOMS: atom_id res chain seq x y z
N MET A 1 12.52 9.06 -0.37
CA MET A 1 11.10 9.38 -0.68
C MET A 1 10.94 10.89 -0.77
N LYS A 2 10.12 11.38 -1.68
CA LYS A 2 9.81 12.81 -1.81
C LYS A 2 8.74 13.23 -0.76
N THR A 3 8.63 14.53 -0.52
CA THR A 3 7.53 15.06 0.30
C THR A 3 6.21 14.87 -0.43
N ILE A 4 5.24 14.25 0.22
CA ILE A 4 3.87 14.11 -0.30
C ILE A 4 3.21 15.47 -0.36
N LYS A 5 2.49 15.74 -1.44
CA LYS A 5 1.67 16.95 -1.61
C LYS A 5 0.48 16.93 -0.65
N ASN A 6 0.05 18.09 -0.21
CA ASN A 6 -1.27 18.22 0.41
C ASN A 6 -2.33 17.97 -0.65
N GLY A 7 -3.32 17.13 -0.34
CA GLY A 7 -4.34 16.80 -1.32
C GLY A 7 -5.27 15.68 -0.88
N VAL A 8 -6.03 15.17 -1.84
CA VAL A 8 -7.01 14.10 -1.65
C VAL A 8 -6.41 12.78 -2.11
N TYR A 9 -6.33 11.80 -1.22
CA TYR A 9 -5.78 10.46 -1.44
C TYR A 9 -6.83 9.40 -1.06
N PRO A 10 -7.80 9.10 -1.91
CA PRO A 10 -8.77 8.06 -1.62
C PRO A 10 -8.10 6.68 -1.52
N THR A 11 -8.67 5.83 -0.66
CA THR A 11 -8.30 4.42 -0.61
C THR A 11 -8.83 3.71 -1.85
N MET A 12 -7.98 2.89 -2.47
CA MET A 12 -8.35 2.12 -3.66
C MET A 12 -8.86 0.73 -3.27
N ILE A 13 -9.96 0.32 -3.85
CA ILE A 13 -10.42 -1.07 -3.79
C ILE A 13 -9.67 -1.93 -4.81
N THR A 14 -9.63 -3.23 -4.60
CA THR A 14 -9.16 -4.19 -5.60
C THR A 14 -10.37 -4.76 -6.34
N PRO A 15 -10.54 -4.51 -7.64
CA PRO A 15 -11.57 -5.17 -8.42
C PRO A 15 -11.20 -6.64 -8.69
N PHE A 16 -12.21 -7.50 -8.68
CA PHE A 16 -12.07 -8.92 -8.97
C PHE A 16 -13.00 -9.33 -10.09
N THR A 17 -12.56 -10.31 -10.88
CA THR A 17 -13.39 -10.98 -11.88
C THR A 17 -14.38 -11.93 -11.22
N ASP A 18 -15.36 -12.44 -11.99
CA ASP A 18 -16.37 -13.39 -11.49
C ASP A 18 -15.77 -14.71 -10.97
N ASP A 19 -14.56 -15.06 -11.40
CA ASP A 19 -13.80 -16.22 -10.93
C ASP A 19 -12.78 -15.88 -9.82
N ASN A 20 -12.98 -14.75 -9.14
CA ASN A 20 -12.17 -14.27 -8.00
C ASN A 20 -10.67 -14.02 -8.29
N LYS A 21 -10.35 -13.64 -9.52
CA LYS A 21 -9.00 -13.17 -9.86
C LYS A 21 -8.95 -11.65 -9.86
N VAL A 22 -7.77 -11.09 -9.68
CA VAL A 22 -7.59 -9.64 -9.80
C VAL A 22 -7.99 -9.19 -11.21
N ASP A 23 -8.88 -8.21 -11.29
CA ASP A 23 -9.32 -7.61 -12.54
C ASP A 23 -8.46 -6.40 -12.88
N TYR A 24 -7.42 -6.62 -13.68
CA TYR A 24 -6.51 -5.57 -14.10
C TYR A 24 -7.15 -4.53 -15.04
N ASP A 25 -8.13 -4.92 -15.83
CA ASP A 25 -8.91 -3.98 -16.64
C ASP A 25 -9.77 -3.07 -15.75
N GLY A 26 -10.34 -3.64 -14.70
CA GLY A 26 -11.03 -2.87 -13.66
C GLY A 26 -10.11 -1.90 -12.93
N ILE A 27 -8.85 -2.28 -12.68
CA ILE A 27 -7.84 -1.36 -12.11
C ILE A 27 -7.59 -0.17 -13.04
N LEU A 28 -7.44 -0.40 -14.36
CA LEU A 28 -7.26 0.70 -15.33
C LEU A 28 -8.46 1.66 -15.32
N GLN A 29 -9.68 1.13 -15.30
CA GLN A 29 -10.89 1.94 -15.22
C GLN A 29 -10.95 2.77 -13.94
N LEU A 30 -10.52 2.22 -12.80
CA LEU A 30 -10.43 2.96 -11.54
C LEU A 30 -9.37 4.09 -11.61
N LEU A 31 -8.20 3.84 -12.19
CA LEU A 31 -7.17 4.87 -12.37
C LEU A 31 -7.68 6.04 -13.23
N ASP A 32 -8.37 5.74 -14.33
CA ASP A 32 -8.99 6.75 -15.19
C ASP A 32 -10.09 7.52 -14.45
N TRP A 33 -10.90 6.84 -13.65
CA TRP A 33 -11.94 7.48 -12.85
C TRP A 33 -11.35 8.41 -11.79
N TYR A 34 -10.29 8.00 -11.06
CA TYR A 34 -9.60 8.86 -10.09
C TYR A 34 -9.00 10.10 -10.77
N LYS A 35 -8.37 9.92 -11.94
CA LYS A 35 -7.88 11.03 -12.76
C LYS A 35 -9.01 12.00 -13.13
N TYR A 36 -10.13 11.48 -13.61
CA TYR A 36 -11.30 12.28 -13.95
C TYR A 36 -11.85 13.07 -12.76
N ARG A 37 -11.79 12.50 -11.55
CA ARG A 37 -12.21 13.15 -10.31
C ARG A 37 -11.20 14.17 -9.77
N GLY A 38 -10.03 14.27 -10.35
CA GLY A 38 -9.03 15.27 -9.99
C GLY A 38 -8.38 15.03 -8.62
N VAL A 39 -8.24 13.77 -8.21
CA VAL A 39 -7.52 13.45 -6.96
C VAL A 39 -6.02 13.69 -7.13
N ASP A 40 -5.33 14.06 -6.04
CA ASP A 40 -3.90 14.34 -6.06
C ASP A 40 -3.05 13.08 -6.05
N GLY A 41 -3.56 12.02 -5.45
CA GLY A 41 -2.95 10.71 -5.41
C GLY A 41 -3.96 9.63 -5.00
N ILE A 42 -3.50 8.42 -4.84
CA ILE A 42 -4.31 7.30 -4.34
C ILE A 42 -3.54 6.50 -3.29
N PHE A 43 -4.27 5.97 -2.32
CA PHE A 43 -3.77 4.95 -1.40
C PHE A 43 -4.05 3.58 -2.05
N ALA A 44 -3.08 3.12 -2.86
CA ALA A 44 -3.27 2.04 -3.81
C ALA A 44 -3.42 0.66 -3.17
N ILE A 45 -2.63 0.38 -2.14
CA ILE A 45 -2.68 -0.89 -1.40
C ILE A 45 -2.89 -0.59 0.07
N CYS A 46 -4.05 -0.95 0.60
CA CYS A 46 -4.47 -0.69 1.97
C CYS A 46 -5.52 -1.72 2.42
N GLN A 47 -6.06 -1.56 3.62
CA GLN A 47 -7.11 -2.46 4.11
C GLN A 47 -8.34 -2.52 3.17
N SER A 48 -8.76 -1.38 2.61
CA SER A 48 -9.85 -1.33 1.63
C SER A 48 -9.54 -2.07 0.32
N SER A 49 -8.28 -2.37 0.07
CA SER A 49 -7.82 -3.18 -1.07
C SER A 49 -7.79 -4.67 -0.75
N GLU A 50 -8.34 -5.09 0.38
CA GLU A 50 -8.41 -6.48 0.84
C GLU A 50 -7.03 -7.15 1.04
N ILE A 51 -6.05 -6.39 1.55
CA ILE A 51 -4.65 -6.82 1.67
C ILE A 51 -4.45 -8.11 2.48
N PHE A 52 -5.36 -8.44 3.40
CA PHE A 52 -5.26 -9.66 4.22
C PHE A 52 -5.76 -10.92 3.49
N TYR A 53 -6.44 -10.75 2.33
CA TYR A 53 -6.93 -11.84 1.49
C TYR A 53 -6.08 -12.07 0.23
N LEU A 54 -5.13 -11.17 -0.02
CA LEU A 54 -4.19 -11.24 -1.13
C LEU A 54 -2.82 -11.70 -0.62
N SER A 55 -2.15 -12.58 -1.35
CA SER A 55 -0.77 -12.94 -1.07
C SER A 55 0.15 -11.73 -1.21
N PHE A 56 1.37 -11.79 -0.66
CA PHE A 56 2.35 -10.74 -0.84
C PHE A 56 2.67 -10.50 -2.32
N GLU A 57 2.83 -11.58 -3.08
CA GLU A 57 3.10 -11.56 -4.51
C GLU A 57 1.99 -10.86 -5.29
N GLU A 58 0.72 -11.19 -5.01
CA GLU A 58 -0.43 -10.54 -5.65
C GLU A 58 -0.45 -9.04 -5.34
N ARG A 59 -0.25 -8.65 -4.08
CA ARG A 59 -0.21 -7.23 -3.69
C ARG A 59 0.92 -6.48 -4.40
N LEU A 60 2.09 -7.09 -4.51
CA LEU A 60 3.24 -6.50 -5.19
C LEU A 60 3.02 -6.39 -6.70
N GLU A 61 2.40 -7.39 -7.34
CA GLU A 61 2.03 -7.35 -8.75
C GLU A 61 1.00 -6.26 -9.04
N ILE A 62 -0.05 -6.15 -8.21
CA ILE A 62 -1.04 -5.08 -8.32
C ILE A 62 -0.36 -3.71 -8.22
N LEU A 63 0.52 -3.53 -7.23
CA LEU A 63 1.22 -2.25 -7.06
C LEU A 63 2.11 -1.91 -8.26
N LYS A 64 2.88 -2.87 -8.77
CA LYS A 64 3.69 -2.69 -9.98
C LYS A 64 2.84 -2.32 -11.19
N PHE A 65 1.69 -2.95 -11.35
CA PHE A 65 0.75 -2.64 -12.42
C PHE A 65 0.20 -1.21 -12.31
N ILE A 66 -0.20 -0.79 -11.10
CA ILE A 66 -0.65 0.58 -10.82
C ILE A 66 0.47 1.57 -11.13
N MET A 67 1.70 1.32 -10.66
CA MET A 67 2.85 2.21 -10.91
C MET A 67 3.18 2.36 -12.40
N ALA A 68 3.01 1.29 -13.18
CA ALA A 68 3.24 1.31 -14.63
C ALA A 68 2.13 2.05 -15.41
N ASN A 69 0.92 2.15 -14.86
CA ASN A 69 -0.25 2.68 -15.56
C ASN A 69 -0.86 3.94 -14.90
N LYS A 70 -0.31 4.39 -13.78
CA LYS A 70 -0.83 5.59 -13.09
C LYS A 70 -0.80 6.82 -13.99
N PRO A 71 -1.80 7.71 -13.89
CA PRO A 71 -1.77 9.00 -14.56
C PRO A 71 -0.55 9.83 -14.15
N GLU A 72 -0.02 10.60 -15.08
CA GLU A 72 1.06 11.53 -14.80
C GLU A 72 0.66 12.54 -13.70
N GLY A 73 1.56 12.80 -12.77
CA GLY A 73 1.34 13.73 -11.67
C GLY A 73 0.52 13.18 -10.49
N MET A 74 -0.05 11.98 -10.60
CA MET A 74 -0.75 11.32 -9.51
C MET A 74 0.24 10.64 -8.56
N ASP A 75 0.22 11.00 -7.29
CA ASP A 75 1.04 10.35 -6.26
C ASP A 75 0.45 9.00 -5.87
N ILE A 76 1.31 8.03 -5.59
CA ILE A 76 0.89 6.70 -5.12
C ILE A 76 1.47 6.47 -3.72
N VAL A 77 0.60 6.21 -2.76
CA VAL A 77 0.98 5.74 -1.43
C VAL A 77 0.45 4.32 -1.23
N ALA A 78 1.17 3.52 -0.48
CA ALA A 78 0.80 2.13 -0.24
C ALA A 78 1.26 1.66 1.14
N SER A 79 0.57 0.66 1.68
CA SER A 79 1.00 -0.16 2.81
C SER A 79 0.98 -1.63 2.41
N GLY A 80 1.76 -2.48 3.05
CA GLY A 80 1.81 -3.86 2.61
C GLY A 80 2.48 -4.83 3.58
N HIS A 81 2.96 -4.34 4.73
CA HIS A 81 3.57 -5.18 5.76
C HIS A 81 2.47 -5.84 6.61
N THR A 82 2.08 -7.03 6.20
CA THR A 82 1.02 -7.79 6.90
C THR A 82 1.56 -8.96 7.71
N ALA A 83 2.85 -9.28 7.57
CA ALA A 83 3.50 -10.36 8.32
C ALA A 83 3.51 -10.10 9.83
N ASP A 84 3.62 -11.18 10.62
CA ASP A 84 3.65 -11.08 12.08
C ASP A 84 5.04 -10.69 12.60
N ASP A 85 6.10 -11.09 11.91
CA ASP A 85 7.48 -10.80 12.31
C ASP A 85 8.03 -9.55 11.59
N LEU A 86 8.84 -8.78 12.33
CA LEU A 86 9.36 -7.51 11.87
C LEU A 86 10.32 -7.63 10.67
N GLU A 87 11.10 -8.71 10.59
CA GLU A 87 12.05 -8.89 9.49
C GLU A 87 11.33 -9.12 8.17
N THR A 88 10.26 -9.92 8.18
CA THR A 88 9.40 -10.10 7.01
C THR A 88 8.67 -8.80 6.65
N GLN A 89 8.16 -8.06 7.66
CA GLN A 89 7.56 -6.74 7.42
C GLN A 89 8.54 -5.77 6.74
N ILE A 90 9.81 -5.75 7.15
CA ILE A 90 10.85 -4.93 6.52
C ILE A 90 11.08 -5.35 5.06
N LYS A 91 11.13 -6.64 4.77
CA LYS A 91 11.28 -7.15 3.39
C LYS A 91 10.09 -6.76 2.51
N GLU A 92 8.87 -6.93 3.02
CA GLU A 92 7.65 -6.53 2.34
C GLU A 92 7.64 -5.03 2.05
N ALA A 93 7.95 -4.20 3.07
CA ALA A 93 8.00 -2.75 2.92
C ALA A 93 9.05 -2.30 1.89
N ARG A 94 10.26 -2.86 1.92
CA ARG A 94 11.31 -2.55 0.94
C ARG A 94 10.87 -2.86 -0.48
N ALA A 95 10.29 -4.04 -0.71
CA ALA A 95 9.82 -4.41 -2.03
C ALA A 95 8.76 -3.44 -2.58
N PHE A 96 7.88 -2.93 -1.71
CA PHE A 96 6.90 -1.90 -2.08
C PHE A 96 7.58 -0.55 -2.39
N ILE A 97 8.53 -0.12 -1.56
CA ILE A 97 9.29 1.13 -1.77
C ILE A 97 10.08 1.06 -3.09
N GLU A 98 10.66 -0.09 -3.42
CA GLU A 98 11.42 -0.33 -4.66
C GLU A 98 10.55 -0.20 -5.92
N THR A 99 9.21 -0.30 -5.82
CA THR A 99 8.33 0.00 -6.96
C THR A 99 8.29 1.47 -7.34
N GLY A 100 8.85 2.36 -6.50
CA GLY A 100 8.90 3.80 -6.75
C GLY A 100 7.68 4.56 -6.24
N ILE A 101 6.92 4.02 -5.28
CA ILE A 101 5.81 4.74 -4.62
C ILE A 101 6.30 6.04 -3.97
N ASP A 102 5.41 7.01 -3.85
CA ASP A 102 5.73 8.32 -3.32
C ASP A 102 5.82 8.35 -1.79
N ALA A 103 5.05 7.52 -1.09
CA ALA A 103 5.21 7.26 0.34
C ALA A 103 4.73 5.86 0.73
N TYR A 104 5.32 5.36 1.80
CA TYR A 104 4.92 4.12 2.45
C TYR A 104 4.13 4.41 3.73
N VAL A 105 2.99 3.77 3.90
CA VAL A 105 2.10 3.97 5.05
C VAL A 105 2.25 2.78 6.01
N PHE A 106 2.57 3.05 7.26
CA PHE A 106 2.64 2.02 8.28
C PHE A 106 1.24 1.60 8.76
N ILE A 107 1.05 0.29 8.87
CA ILE A 107 -0.10 -0.34 9.51
C ILE A 107 0.27 -0.52 10.98
N SER A 108 -0.07 0.45 11.83
CA SER A 108 0.43 0.54 13.21
C SER A 108 0.07 -0.67 14.07
N ASN A 109 -1.09 -1.29 13.87
CA ASN A 109 -1.52 -2.48 14.60
C ASN A 109 -0.74 -3.76 14.23
N ARG A 110 0.24 -3.68 13.33
CA ARG A 110 1.15 -4.78 13.01
C ARG A 110 2.47 -4.71 13.78
N PHE A 111 2.69 -3.64 14.56
CA PHE A 111 3.92 -3.46 15.34
C PHE A 111 3.83 -3.93 16.78
N ALA A 112 2.65 -4.19 17.29
CA ALA A 112 2.43 -4.78 18.61
C ALA A 112 1.13 -5.59 18.60
N LYS A 113 1.04 -6.56 19.52
CA LYS A 113 -0.19 -7.28 19.80
C LYS A 113 -1.09 -6.44 20.70
N GLU A 114 -2.38 -6.79 20.76
CA GLU A 114 -3.38 -6.05 21.53
C GLU A 114 -3.07 -5.99 23.03
N ASP A 115 -2.39 -6.99 23.57
CA ASP A 115 -1.99 -7.11 24.97
C ASP A 115 -0.58 -6.57 25.29
N GLU A 116 0.13 -6.04 24.29
CA GLU A 116 1.46 -5.43 24.44
C GLU A 116 1.35 -3.91 24.70
N SER A 117 2.39 -3.35 25.33
CA SER A 117 2.41 -1.94 25.69
C SER A 117 2.73 -1.00 24.52
N ASP A 118 2.42 0.28 24.67
CA ASP A 118 2.76 1.33 23.71
C ASP A 118 4.28 1.45 23.50
N GLU A 119 5.09 1.14 24.51
CA GLU A 119 6.55 1.13 24.39
C GLU A 119 7.02 0.07 23.38
N VAL A 120 6.40 -1.11 23.38
CA VAL A 120 6.67 -2.19 22.40
C VAL A 120 6.30 -1.73 21.01
N LEU A 121 5.11 -1.16 20.84
CA LEU A 121 4.66 -0.60 19.56
C LEU A 121 5.65 0.44 19.02
N LEU A 122 6.00 1.43 19.83
CA LEU A 122 6.92 2.49 19.44
C LEU A 122 8.33 1.97 19.14
N LYS A 123 8.83 1.01 19.91
CA LYS A 123 10.12 0.36 19.68
C LYS A 123 10.13 -0.35 18.33
N ASN A 124 9.13 -1.16 18.05
CA ASN A 124 9.03 -1.94 16.83
C ASN A 124 8.83 -1.02 15.59
N MET A 125 7.99 0.00 15.71
CA MET A 125 7.80 0.98 14.64
C MET A 125 9.11 1.73 14.32
N LYS A 126 9.86 2.17 15.34
CA LYS A 126 11.17 2.80 15.15
C LYS A 126 12.18 1.85 14.51
N TYR A 127 12.17 0.59 14.91
CA TYR A 127 13.06 -0.43 14.35
C TYR A 127 12.79 -0.62 12.85
N VAL A 128 11.54 -0.82 12.47
CA VAL A 128 11.15 -0.96 11.05
C VAL A 128 11.46 0.31 10.26
N ALA A 129 11.12 1.49 10.81
CA ALA A 129 11.38 2.77 10.15
C ALA A 129 12.88 3.03 9.92
N ALA A 130 13.74 2.62 10.85
CA ALA A 130 15.19 2.79 10.71
C ALA A 130 15.80 1.84 9.67
N ALA A 131 15.09 0.76 9.32
CA ALA A 131 15.54 -0.22 8.33
C ALA A 131 15.12 0.14 6.90
N LEU A 132 14.25 1.13 6.70
CA LEU A 132 13.73 1.55 5.39
C LEU A 132 14.39 2.83 4.88
#